data_0d0c1cd654c7d7aee95ddea7512872d7
#
_entry.id   0d0c1cd654c7d7aee95ddea7512872d7
#
_cell.length_a   1.000
_cell.length_b   1.000
_cell.length_c   1.000
_cell.angle_alpha   90.00
_cell.angle_beta   90.00
_cell.angle_gamma   90.00
#
_symmetry.space_group_name_H-M   'P 1'
#
loop_
_entity.id
_entity.type
_entity.pdbx_description
1 polymer ?
#
loop_
_entity_poly.entity_id
_entity_poly.type
_entity_poly.pdbx_seq_one_letter_code
_entity_poly.pdbx_strand_id
1 'polypeptide(L)'
;MIVPDEVISKLGADVLRLWVSAEDYKDDIKISNEILKRLADAYFRIRNTYRFLLGNLYDFDPEKDRIPYHELYEIDRWALHQLQKLISRVREAYDRFEFHTVYHSVQNFCAVEMSALYFDILKDRLYTFPTRSPGRRSAQTALHEILKALASLMAPILS
;
A
#
# COMPACT_ATOMS: atom_id res chain seq x y z
N MET A 1 0.72 -32.66 1.58
CA MET A 1 1.31 -31.86 0.47
C MET A 1 0.35 -30.70 0.24
N ILE A 2 0.83 -29.48 0.14
CA ILE A 2 -0.01 -28.31 -0.18
C ILE A 2 0.07 -28.13 -1.70
N VAL A 3 -1.07 -28.13 -2.37
CA VAL A 3 -1.14 -27.93 -3.82
C VAL A 3 -1.71 -26.55 -4.16
N PRO A 4 -1.24 -25.90 -5.24
CA PRO A 4 -1.66 -24.55 -5.60
C PRO A 4 -3.18 -24.36 -5.69
N ASP A 5 -3.89 -25.32 -6.27
CA ASP A 5 -5.35 -25.25 -6.44
C ASP A 5 -6.11 -25.16 -5.10
N GLU A 6 -5.62 -25.83 -4.06
CA GLU A 6 -6.19 -25.73 -2.71
C GLU A 6 -5.98 -24.35 -2.12
N VAL A 7 -4.81 -23.74 -2.35
CA VAL A 7 -4.50 -22.38 -1.87
C VAL A 7 -5.37 -21.37 -2.61
N ILE A 8 -5.44 -21.47 -3.93
CA ILE A 8 -6.24 -20.57 -4.77
C ILE A 8 -7.72 -20.63 -4.40
N SER A 9 -8.27 -21.84 -4.20
CA SER A 9 -9.68 -22.01 -3.85
C SER A 9 -10.05 -21.46 -2.47
N LYS A 10 -9.11 -21.50 -1.51
CA LYS A 10 -9.33 -21.05 -0.12
C LYS A 10 -8.96 -19.60 0.13
N LEU A 11 -7.86 -19.13 -0.44
CA LEU A 11 -7.24 -17.84 -0.11
C LEU A 11 -7.17 -16.87 -1.30
N GLY A 12 -7.41 -17.38 -2.52
CA GLY A 12 -7.29 -16.61 -3.75
C GLY A 12 -5.87 -16.64 -4.34
N ALA A 13 -5.78 -16.35 -5.64
CA ALA A 13 -4.52 -16.37 -6.39
C ALA A 13 -3.53 -15.31 -5.92
N ASP A 14 -4.03 -14.16 -5.44
CA ASP A 14 -3.19 -13.06 -4.96
C ASP A 14 -2.36 -13.44 -3.73
N VAL A 15 -2.92 -14.23 -2.81
CA VAL A 15 -2.17 -14.71 -1.64
C VAL A 15 -1.06 -15.66 -2.07
N LEU A 16 -1.31 -16.50 -3.08
CA LEU A 16 -0.27 -17.38 -3.63
C LEU A 16 0.84 -16.58 -4.32
N ARG A 17 0.50 -15.58 -5.14
CA ARG A 17 1.49 -14.68 -5.77
C ARG A 17 2.31 -13.92 -4.74
N LEU A 18 1.64 -13.44 -3.69
CA LEU A 18 2.30 -12.74 -2.60
C LEU A 18 3.25 -13.66 -1.83
N TRP A 19 2.87 -14.94 -1.62
CA TRP A 19 3.76 -15.93 -1.01
C TRP A 19 5.02 -16.13 -1.84
N VAL A 20 4.90 -16.39 -3.14
CA VAL A 20 6.06 -16.56 -4.03
C VAL A 20 6.98 -15.33 -4.01
N SER A 21 6.39 -14.13 -3.90
CA SER A 21 7.16 -12.88 -3.85
C SER A 21 7.77 -12.60 -2.48
N ALA A 22 7.21 -13.15 -1.40
CA ALA A 22 7.67 -12.91 -0.03
C ALA A 22 8.88 -13.76 0.34
N GLU A 23 9.11 -14.87 -0.34
CA GLU A 23 10.23 -15.78 -0.09
C GLU A 23 11.47 -15.36 -0.90
N ASP A 24 12.65 -15.55 -0.32
CA ASP A 24 13.89 -15.42 -1.09
C ASP A 24 14.12 -16.72 -1.88
N TYR A 25 13.95 -16.67 -3.20
CA TYR A 25 14.10 -17.83 -4.08
C TYR A 25 15.53 -18.36 -4.17
N LYS A 26 16.51 -17.70 -3.55
CA LYS A 26 17.90 -18.17 -3.44
C LYS A 26 18.07 -19.19 -2.32
N ASP A 27 17.12 -19.24 -1.39
CA ASP A 27 17.06 -20.15 -0.26
C ASP A 27 15.99 -21.22 -0.45
N ASP A 28 15.96 -22.23 0.45
CA ASP A 28 14.92 -23.24 0.46
C ASP A 28 13.55 -22.64 0.82
N ILE A 29 12.62 -22.69 -0.13
CA ILE A 29 11.28 -22.15 0.02
C ILE A 29 10.43 -23.06 0.91
N LYS A 30 9.93 -22.49 2.00
CA LYS A 30 9.06 -23.20 2.96
C LYS A 30 7.61 -22.79 2.78
N ILE A 31 6.72 -23.77 2.77
CA ILE A 31 5.27 -23.54 2.76
C ILE A 31 4.60 -24.30 3.90
N SER A 32 3.74 -23.62 4.64
CA SER A 32 2.86 -24.22 5.64
C SER A 32 1.54 -23.45 5.71
N ASN A 33 0.51 -24.06 6.28
CA ASN A 33 -0.75 -23.35 6.50
C ASN A 33 -0.61 -22.11 7.37
N GLU A 34 0.33 -22.12 8.31
CA GLU A 34 0.63 -20.97 9.16
C GLU A 34 1.28 -19.83 8.37
N ILE A 35 2.23 -20.15 7.49
CA ILE A 35 2.87 -19.16 6.59
C ILE A 35 1.80 -18.54 5.68
N LEU A 36 0.96 -19.35 5.05
CA LEU A 36 -0.12 -18.88 4.18
C LEU A 36 -1.13 -18.01 4.93
N LYS A 37 -1.47 -18.34 6.18
CA LYS A 37 -2.35 -17.52 7.01
C LYS A 37 -1.74 -16.14 7.30
N ARG A 38 -0.45 -16.08 7.68
CA ARG A 38 0.25 -14.80 7.90
C ARG A 38 0.31 -13.94 6.64
N LEU A 39 0.48 -14.56 5.48
CA LEU A 39 0.46 -13.86 4.20
C LEU A 39 -0.93 -13.36 3.82
N ALA A 40 -1.97 -14.14 4.11
CA ALA A 40 -3.35 -13.68 3.94
C ALA A 40 -3.63 -12.45 4.83
N ASP A 41 -3.18 -12.45 6.07
CA ASP A 41 -3.31 -11.28 6.97
C ASP A 41 -2.55 -10.06 6.42
N ALA A 42 -1.35 -10.25 5.88
CA ALA A 42 -0.59 -9.18 5.22
C ALA A 42 -1.30 -8.66 3.96
N TYR A 43 -1.83 -9.55 3.13
CA TYR A 43 -2.65 -9.18 1.98
C TYR A 43 -3.87 -8.34 2.37
N PHE A 44 -4.60 -8.74 3.42
CA PHE A 44 -5.73 -7.97 3.92
C PHE A 44 -5.34 -6.58 4.43
N ARG A 45 -4.18 -6.42 5.05
CA ARG A 45 -3.67 -5.09 5.47
C ARG A 45 -3.40 -4.21 4.25
N ILE A 46 -2.70 -4.72 3.24
CA ILE A 46 -2.46 -4.01 1.97
C ILE A 46 -3.81 -3.63 1.33
N ARG A 47 -4.73 -4.58 1.17
CA ARG A 47 -6.06 -4.34 0.62
C ARG A 47 -6.86 -3.30 1.40
N ASN A 48 -6.81 -3.31 2.74
CA ASN A 48 -7.48 -2.32 3.56
C ASN A 48 -6.89 -0.93 3.40
N THR A 49 -5.58 -0.81 3.17
CA THR A 49 -4.93 0.45 2.78
C THR A 49 -5.55 1.00 1.49
N TYR A 50 -5.67 0.20 0.43
CA TYR A 50 -6.34 0.62 -0.80
C TYR A 50 -7.81 1.01 -0.59
N ARG A 51 -8.55 0.26 0.23
CA ARG A 51 -9.95 0.58 0.53
C ARG A 51 -10.07 1.92 1.25
N PHE A 52 -9.18 2.21 2.20
CA PHE A 52 -9.15 3.50 2.89
C PHE A 52 -8.85 4.64 1.91
N LEU A 53 -7.83 4.47 1.06
CA LEU A 53 -7.45 5.45 0.05
C LEU A 53 -8.61 5.75 -0.91
N LEU A 54 -9.19 4.71 -1.52
CA LEU A 54 -10.30 4.83 -2.46
C LEU A 54 -11.55 5.44 -1.80
N GLY A 55 -11.89 4.99 -0.59
CA GLY A 55 -13.06 5.48 0.12
C GLY A 55 -12.99 6.96 0.49
N ASN A 56 -11.79 7.51 0.66
CA ASN A 56 -11.60 8.92 1.01
C ASN A 56 -11.32 9.83 -0.21
N LEU A 57 -11.31 9.26 -1.41
CA LEU A 57 -11.10 10.00 -2.68
C LEU A 57 -12.38 10.12 -3.52
N TYR A 58 -13.54 9.67 -3.01
CA TYR A 58 -14.80 9.63 -3.78
C TYR A 58 -15.26 11.00 -4.31
N ASP A 59 -14.90 12.09 -3.63
CA ASP A 59 -15.26 13.47 -3.96
C ASP A 59 -14.03 14.31 -4.40
N PHE A 60 -12.94 13.67 -4.79
CA PHE A 60 -11.69 14.31 -5.18
C PHE A 60 -11.47 14.22 -6.69
N ASP A 61 -11.43 15.37 -7.34
CA ASP A 61 -11.06 15.50 -8.76
C ASP A 61 -9.60 15.98 -8.84
N PRO A 62 -8.65 15.11 -9.28
CA PRO A 62 -7.23 15.47 -9.28
C PRO A 62 -6.88 16.63 -10.21
N GLU A 63 -7.72 16.97 -11.19
CA GLU A 63 -7.51 18.11 -12.08
C GLU A 63 -7.91 19.44 -11.43
N LYS A 64 -8.90 19.41 -10.52
CA LYS A 64 -9.48 20.62 -9.92
C LYS A 64 -9.11 20.84 -8.47
N ASP A 65 -8.94 19.73 -7.71
CA ASP A 65 -8.86 19.76 -6.25
C ASP A 65 -7.42 19.57 -5.73
N ARG A 66 -6.47 19.29 -6.63
CA ARG A 66 -5.08 19.05 -6.26
C ARG A 66 -4.44 20.29 -5.65
N ILE A 67 -3.84 20.15 -4.50
CA ILE A 67 -3.07 21.20 -3.82
C ILE A 67 -1.60 21.11 -4.26
N PRO A 68 -0.94 22.23 -4.61
CA PRO A 68 0.50 22.26 -4.88
C PRO A 68 1.33 21.78 -3.69
N TYR A 69 2.46 21.11 -3.93
CA TYR A 69 3.27 20.49 -2.88
C TYR A 69 3.67 21.45 -1.75
N HIS A 70 4.01 22.70 -2.08
CA HIS A 70 4.44 23.70 -1.10
C HIS A 70 3.30 24.23 -0.20
N GLU A 71 2.04 24.02 -0.61
CA GLU A 71 0.84 24.36 0.14
C GLU A 71 0.27 23.17 0.95
N LEU A 72 0.81 21.95 0.74
CA LEU A 72 0.39 20.80 1.51
C LEU A 72 0.77 20.97 2.99
N TYR A 73 -0.07 20.43 3.86
CA TYR A 73 0.26 20.38 5.30
C TYR A 73 1.50 19.53 5.54
N GLU A 74 2.24 19.83 6.60
CA GLU A 74 3.51 19.20 6.91
C GLU A 74 3.40 17.67 6.99
N ILE A 75 2.36 17.16 7.63
CA ILE A 75 2.11 15.71 7.75
C ILE A 75 1.83 15.05 6.38
N ASP A 76 1.22 15.76 5.44
CA ASP A 76 0.96 15.25 4.09
C ASP A 76 2.26 15.23 3.28
N ARG A 77 3.10 16.25 3.42
CA ARG A 77 4.47 16.25 2.85
C ARG A 77 5.34 15.14 3.42
N TRP A 78 5.23 14.90 4.75
CA TRP A 78 5.91 13.78 5.39
C TRP A 78 5.48 12.42 4.77
N ALA A 79 4.18 12.20 4.59
CA ALA A 79 3.68 10.98 3.98
C ALA A 79 4.19 10.79 2.54
N LEU A 80 4.22 11.87 1.74
CA LEU A 80 4.78 11.83 0.40
C LEU A 80 6.30 11.60 0.41
N HIS A 81 7.02 12.09 1.42
CA HIS A 81 8.43 11.79 1.58
C HIS A 81 8.68 10.30 1.89
N GLN A 82 7.87 9.69 2.78
CA GLN A 82 7.94 8.24 3.02
C GLN A 82 7.60 7.45 1.76
N LEU A 83 6.62 7.91 0.98
CA LEU A 83 6.29 7.32 -0.32
C LEU A 83 7.49 7.34 -1.28
N GLN A 84 8.22 8.45 -1.38
CA GLN A 84 9.40 8.53 -2.24
C GLN A 84 10.51 7.55 -1.83
N LYS A 85 10.72 7.37 -0.53
CA LYS A 85 11.65 6.34 -0.03
C LYS A 85 11.20 4.93 -0.44
N LEU A 86 9.90 4.65 -0.31
CA LEU A 86 9.33 3.38 -0.75
C LEU A 86 9.55 3.16 -2.25
N ILE A 87 9.22 4.15 -3.09
CA ILE A 87 9.37 4.07 -4.54
C ILE A 87 10.81 3.75 -4.92
N SER A 88 11.78 4.47 -4.35
CA SER A 88 13.20 4.24 -4.65
C SER A 88 13.63 2.83 -4.27
N ARG A 89 13.28 2.38 -3.05
CA ARG A 89 13.63 1.06 -2.56
C ARG A 89 12.99 -0.08 -3.36
N VAL A 90 11.71 0.07 -3.71
CA VAL A 90 10.98 -0.96 -4.47
C VAL A 90 11.50 -1.06 -5.90
N ARG A 91 11.78 0.07 -6.56
CA ARG A 91 12.37 0.07 -7.90
C ARG A 91 13.73 -0.62 -7.92
N GLU A 92 14.61 -0.26 -6.99
CA GLU A 92 15.93 -0.92 -6.85
C GLU A 92 15.79 -2.43 -6.60
N ALA A 93 14.83 -2.84 -5.77
CA ALA A 93 14.56 -4.24 -5.50
C ALA A 93 14.04 -4.99 -6.75
N TYR A 94 13.18 -4.38 -7.57
CA TYR A 94 12.76 -4.96 -8.86
C TYR A 94 13.92 -5.09 -9.83
N ASP A 95 14.78 -4.09 -9.95
CA ASP A 95 15.97 -4.13 -10.83
C ASP A 95 16.93 -5.27 -10.45
N ARG A 96 16.94 -5.66 -9.17
CA ARG A 96 17.75 -6.77 -8.64
C ARG A 96 17.01 -8.10 -8.52
N PHE A 97 15.72 -8.15 -8.91
CA PHE A 97 14.84 -9.33 -8.71
C PHE A 97 14.68 -9.75 -7.24
N GLU A 98 14.79 -8.81 -6.31
CA GLU A 98 14.62 -9.03 -4.87
C GLU A 98 13.15 -8.83 -4.45
N PHE A 99 12.26 -9.72 -4.91
CA PHE A 99 10.81 -9.58 -4.69
C PHE A 99 10.40 -9.61 -3.22
N HIS A 100 11.12 -10.34 -2.37
CA HIS A 100 10.93 -10.34 -0.92
C HIS A 100 11.14 -8.94 -0.31
N THR A 101 12.10 -8.19 -0.82
CA THR A 101 12.33 -6.78 -0.41
C THR A 101 11.17 -5.89 -0.82
N VAL A 102 10.58 -6.09 -2.01
CA VAL A 102 9.36 -5.39 -2.45
C VAL A 102 8.21 -5.68 -1.49
N TYR A 103 7.92 -6.95 -1.24
CA TYR A 103 6.85 -7.37 -0.33
C TYR A 103 6.98 -6.75 1.06
N HIS A 104 8.15 -6.91 1.71
CA HIS A 104 8.36 -6.40 3.06
C HIS A 104 8.29 -4.87 3.14
N SER A 105 8.81 -4.17 2.12
CA SER A 105 8.79 -2.71 2.08
C SER A 105 7.37 -2.17 1.94
N VAL A 106 6.55 -2.75 1.05
CA VAL A 106 5.15 -2.34 0.87
C VAL A 106 4.30 -2.70 2.09
N GLN A 107 4.48 -3.91 2.64
CA GLN A 107 3.77 -4.31 3.85
C GLN A 107 4.06 -3.39 5.03
N ASN A 108 5.34 -3.05 5.27
CA ASN A 108 5.72 -2.13 6.34
C ASN A 108 5.11 -0.74 6.11
N PHE A 109 5.22 -0.19 4.91
CA PHE A 109 4.63 1.10 4.57
C PHE A 109 3.13 1.13 4.82
N CYS A 110 2.39 0.12 4.37
CA CYS A 110 0.94 0.05 4.57
C CYS A 110 0.56 -0.11 6.05
N ALA A 111 1.29 -0.94 6.81
CA ALA A 111 0.94 -1.27 8.19
C ALA A 111 1.38 -0.19 9.18
N VAL A 112 2.61 0.30 9.06
CA VAL A 112 3.24 1.19 10.04
C VAL A 112 3.04 2.65 9.65
N GLU A 113 3.59 3.06 8.50
CA GLU A 113 3.56 4.48 8.14
C GLU A 113 2.14 4.95 7.81
N MET A 114 1.38 4.14 7.07
CA MET A 114 0.03 4.54 6.67
C MET A 114 -1.02 4.22 7.74
N SER A 115 -1.23 2.96 8.07
CA SER A 115 -2.37 2.57 8.92
C SER A 115 -2.18 2.96 10.38
N ALA A 116 -1.00 2.73 10.97
CA ALA A 116 -0.79 2.99 12.37
C ALA A 116 -0.55 4.48 12.70
N LEU A 117 -0.13 5.30 11.72
CA LEU A 117 0.19 6.71 11.98
C LEU A 117 -0.63 7.64 11.09
N TYR A 118 -0.36 7.65 9.78
CA TYR A 118 -0.87 8.70 8.90
C TYR A 118 -2.40 8.70 8.79
N PHE A 119 -3.02 7.56 8.54
CA PHE A 119 -4.47 7.47 8.42
C PHE A 119 -5.21 7.79 9.72
N ASP A 120 -4.60 7.46 10.86
CA ASP A 120 -5.19 7.78 12.16
C ASP A 120 -5.26 9.30 12.38
N ILE A 121 -4.16 10.00 12.07
CA ILE A 121 -4.10 11.47 12.13
C ILE A 121 -5.09 12.13 11.14
N LEU A 122 -5.31 11.51 9.97
CA LEU A 122 -6.17 12.09 8.93
C LEU A 122 -7.67 11.99 9.22
N LYS A 123 -8.12 11.10 10.10
CA LYS A 123 -9.56 10.84 10.32
C LYS A 123 -10.35 12.11 10.58
N ASP A 124 -9.88 12.98 11.47
CA ASP A 124 -10.58 14.21 11.78
C ASP A 124 -10.72 15.10 10.53
N ARG A 125 -9.64 15.32 9.79
CA ARG A 125 -9.67 16.14 8.58
C ARG A 125 -10.56 15.57 7.48
N LEU A 126 -10.53 14.26 7.29
CA LEU A 126 -11.30 13.60 6.23
C LEU A 126 -12.79 13.53 6.54
N TYR A 127 -13.16 13.41 7.83
CA TYR A 127 -14.56 13.16 8.21
C TYR A 127 -15.29 14.38 8.76
N THR A 128 -14.57 15.36 9.35
CA THR A 128 -15.20 16.51 9.99
C THR A 128 -15.00 17.83 9.23
N PHE A 129 -13.95 17.94 8.42
CA PHE A 129 -13.70 19.19 7.70
C PHE A 129 -14.65 19.36 6.50
N PRO A 130 -15.01 20.62 6.16
CA PRO A 130 -15.80 20.89 4.98
C PRO A 130 -15.14 20.33 3.70
N THR A 131 -15.94 19.86 2.78
CA THR A 131 -15.51 19.17 1.55
C THR A 131 -14.44 19.93 0.76
N ARG A 132 -14.54 21.27 0.68
CA ARG A 132 -13.61 22.11 -0.06
C ARG A 132 -12.53 22.78 0.79
N SER A 133 -12.38 22.36 2.05
CA SER A 133 -11.35 22.97 2.92
C SER A 133 -9.94 22.62 2.45
N PRO A 134 -8.98 23.55 2.55
CA PRO A 134 -7.58 23.29 2.18
C PRO A 134 -6.99 22.08 2.91
N GLY A 135 -7.31 21.91 4.20
CA GLY A 135 -6.80 20.78 4.99
C GLY A 135 -7.31 19.43 4.52
N ARG A 136 -8.59 19.31 4.08
CA ARG A 136 -9.14 18.08 3.50
C ARG A 136 -8.52 17.81 2.11
N ARG A 137 -8.45 18.83 1.25
CA ARG A 137 -7.87 18.69 -0.09
C ARG A 137 -6.37 18.40 -0.05
N SER A 138 -5.63 18.96 0.92
CA SER A 138 -4.22 18.60 1.16
C SER A 138 -4.07 17.10 1.46
N ALA A 139 -4.87 16.57 2.40
CA ALA A 139 -4.88 15.14 2.70
C ALA A 139 -5.22 14.29 1.46
N GLN A 140 -6.30 14.63 0.74
CA GLN A 140 -6.73 13.90 -0.45
C GLN A 140 -5.69 13.94 -1.58
N THR A 141 -4.98 15.04 -1.75
CA THR A 141 -3.86 15.12 -2.71
C THR A 141 -2.78 14.10 -2.37
N ALA A 142 -2.37 14.01 -1.11
CA ALA A 142 -1.39 13.03 -0.68
C ALA A 142 -1.92 11.58 -0.83
N LEU A 143 -3.17 11.31 -0.43
CA LEU A 143 -3.79 9.98 -0.59
C LEU A 143 -3.86 9.55 -2.06
N HIS A 144 -4.17 10.47 -2.98
CA HIS A 144 -4.20 10.20 -4.42
C HIS A 144 -2.82 9.79 -4.97
N GLU A 145 -1.77 10.52 -4.61
CA GLU A 145 -0.40 10.19 -5.03
C GLU A 145 0.05 8.83 -4.44
N ILE A 146 -0.28 8.56 -3.17
CA ILE A 146 0.01 7.28 -2.51
C ILE A 146 -0.73 6.13 -3.23
N LEU A 147 -2.01 6.30 -3.54
CA LEU A 147 -2.81 5.29 -4.24
C LEU A 147 -2.20 4.94 -5.60
N LYS A 148 -1.89 5.95 -6.42
CA LYS A 148 -1.28 5.76 -7.74
C LYS A 148 0.05 5.02 -7.66
N ALA A 149 0.92 5.45 -6.76
CA ALA A 149 2.23 4.84 -6.61
C ALA A 149 2.13 3.39 -6.14
N LEU A 150 1.34 3.10 -5.10
CA LEU A 150 1.13 1.74 -4.61
C LEU A 150 0.56 0.83 -5.69
N ALA A 151 -0.45 1.29 -6.45
CA ALA A 151 -1.03 0.52 -7.54
C ALA A 151 0.04 0.16 -8.58
N SER A 152 0.86 1.12 -8.99
CA SER A 152 1.93 0.89 -9.96
C SER A 152 3.04 -0.04 -9.43
N LEU A 153 3.44 0.14 -8.16
CA LEU A 153 4.49 -0.67 -7.55
C LEU A 153 4.07 -2.13 -7.33
N MET A 154 2.79 -2.36 -7.07
CA MET A 154 2.28 -3.72 -6.80
C MET A 154 1.73 -4.43 -8.04
N ALA A 155 1.48 -3.73 -9.15
CA ALA A 155 0.95 -4.32 -10.38
C ALA A 155 1.74 -5.52 -10.93
N PRO A 156 3.08 -5.61 -10.81
CA PRO A 156 3.81 -6.81 -11.24
C PRO A 156 3.52 -8.06 -10.40
N ILE A 157 3.03 -7.92 -9.17
CA ILE A 157 2.76 -9.00 -8.23
C ILE A 157 1.26 -9.25 -8.09
N LEU A 158 0.49 -8.20 -7.87
CA LEU A 158 -0.95 -8.23 -7.63
C LEU A 158 -1.67 -7.56 -8.81
N SER A 159 -2.23 -8.35 -9.69
CA SER A 159 -2.88 -7.91 -10.93
C SER A 159 -4.37 -8.23 -10.95
#